data_2243e572e50e9b1057523e2e2a39bc97
#
_entry.id   2243e572e50e9b1057523e2e2a39bc97
#
_cell.length_a   1.000
_cell.length_b   1.000
_cell.length_c   1.000
_cell.angle_alpha   90.00
_cell.angle_beta   90.00
_cell.angle_gamma   90.00
#
_symmetry.space_group_name_H-M   'P 1'
#
loop_
_entity.id
_entity.type
_entity.pdbx_description
1 polymer ?
#
loop_
_entity_poly.entity_id
_entity_poly.type
_entity_poly.pdbx_seq_one_letter_code
_entity_poly.pdbx_strand_id
1 'polypeptide(L)'
;MRRVFFDANVLIAGAASHRGASRAVLMMAEAGLFQMVVSRQVLDEAERNLRRKLPRGLPILVEILGHVHLEVVDDPAPQSFARWLDCIEAKDAPIVETAVSANIDSLLTLNSRDFTPGVAARSGLTILAPAQFVERLREIVTEGL
;
A
#
# COMPACT_ATOMS: atom_id res chain seq x y z
N MET A 1 -2.84 -1.24 -17.10
CA MET A 1 -3.30 -1.77 -15.81
C MET A 1 -2.99 -0.77 -14.70
N ARG A 2 -3.90 -0.54 -13.78
CA ARG A 2 -3.67 0.35 -12.64
C ARG A 2 -2.56 -0.19 -11.78
N ARG A 3 -1.72 0.71 -11.30
CA ARG A 3 -0.62 0.42 -10.39
C ARG A 3 -1.00 0.95 -9.00
N VAL A 4 -1.08 0.05 -8.03
CA VAL A 4 -1.54 0.37 -6.68
C VAL A 4 -0.44 0.05 -5.67
N PHE A 5 0.01 1.07 -4.95
CA PHE A 5 1.05 0.92 -3.93
C PHE A 5 0.42 0.61 -2.58
N PHE A 6 0.95 -0.39 -1.89
CA PHE A 6 0.44 -0.82 -0.58
C PHE A 6 1.41 -0.41 0.51
N ASP A 7 0.92 0.34 1.48
CA ASP A 7 1.65 0.59 2.72
C ASP A 7 1.68 -0.67 3.58
N ALA A 8 2.67 -0.79 4.46
CA ALA A 8 2.85 -1.98 5.29
C ALA A 8 1.64 -2.30 6.17
N ASN A 9 0.95 -1.27 6.69
CA ASN A 9 -0.21 -1.49 7.56
C ASN A 9 -1.35 -2.22 6.85
N VAL A 10 -1.48 -2.06 5.53
CA VAL A 10 -2.50 -2.78 4.75
C VAL A 10 -2.13 -4.27 4.64
N LEU A 11 -0.84 -4.57 4.42
CA LEU A 11 -0.36 -5.96 4.38
C LEU A 11 -0.55 -6.63 5.73
N ILE A 12 -0.19 -5.94 6.80
CA ILE A 12 -0.31 -6.45 8.17
C ILE A 12 -1.76 -6.75 8.50
N ALA A 13 -2.65 -5.79 8.26
CA ALA A 13 -4.08 -5.95 8.54
C ALA A 13 -4.70 -7.06 7.69
N GLY A 14 -4.31 -7.16 6.42
CA GLY A 14 -4.80 -8.20 5.53
C GLY A 14 -4.36 -9.60 5.93
N ALA A 15 -3.14 -9.73 6.49
CA ALA A 15 -2.65 -11.00 7.00
C ALA A 15 -3.30 -11.36 8.34
N ALA A 16 -3.58 -10.35 9.18
CA ALA A 16 -4.11 -10.55 10.52
C ALA A 16 -5.59 -10.96 10.54
N SER A 17 -6.36 -10.56 9.53
CA SER A 17 -7.80 -10.84 9.49
C SER A 17 -8.21 -11.27 8.09
N HIS A 18 -8.97 -12.36 8.01
CA HIS A 18 -9.52 -12.84 6.73
C HIS A 18 -10.79 -12.07 6.32
N ARG A 19 -11.26 -11.17 7.17
CA ARG A 19 -12.41 -10.30 6.91
C ARG A 19 -11.94 -8.86 6.81
N GLY A 20 -12.67 -8.05 6.11
CA GLY A 20 -12.38 -6.63 6.01
C GLY A 20 -11.70 -6.23 4.70
N ALA A 21 -11.59 -4.93 4.53
CA ALA A 21 -11.17 -4.35 3.27
C ALA A 21 -9.69 -4.61 2.93
N SER A 22 -8.82 -4.70 3.94
CA SER A 22 -7.39 -4.97 3.69
C SER A 22 -7.17 -6.34 3.04
N ARG A 23 -7.85 -7.40 3.54
CA ARG A 23 -7.78 -8.71 2.91
C ARG A 23 -8.44 -8.68 1.54
N ALA A 24 -9.56 -7.94 1.41
CA ALA A 24 -10.26 -7.83 0.13
C ALA A 24 -9.36 -7.28 -0.97
N VAL A 25 -8.60 -6.21 -0.70
CA VAL A 25 -7.71 -5.64 -1.72
C VAL A 25 -6.56 -6.58 -2.06
N LEU A 26 -6.06 -7.37 -1.10
CA LEU A 26 -5.07 -8.40 -1.39
C LEU A 26 -5.63 -9.48 -2.31
N MET A 27 -6.87 -9.90 -2.08
CA MET A 27 -7.55 -10.89 -2.95
C MET A 27 -7.81 -10.33 -4.34
N MET A 28 -8.12 -9.04 -4.45
CA MET A 28 -8.29 -8.37 -5.74
C MET A 28 -6.97 -8.34 -6.52
N ALA A 29 -5.86 -8.12 -5.83
CA ALA A 29 -4.52 -8.17 -6.44
C ALA A 29 -4.22 -9.59 -6.95
N GLU A 30 -4.54 -10.60 -6.14
CA GLU A 30 -4.37 -12.01 -6.53
C GLU A 30 -5.20 -12.34 -7.76
N ALA A 31 -6.40 -11.81 -7.85
CA ALA A 31 -7.28 -11.99 -9.01
C ALA A 31 -6.83 -11.22 -10.26
N GLY A 32 -5.80 -10.38 -10.15
CA GLY A 32 -5.25 -9.65 -11.28
C GLY A 32 -6.00 -8.39 -11.67
N LEU A 33 -6.79 -7.82 -10.77
CA LEU A 33 -7.59 -6.62 -11.07
C LEU A 33 -6.74 -5.36 -11.20
N PHE A 34 -5.53 -5.38 -10.66
CA PHE A 34 -4.57 -4.27 -10.75
C PHE A 34 -3.16 -4.80 -10.47
N GLN A 35 -2.15 -3.99 -10.76
CA GLN A 35 -0.75 -4.32 -10.44
C GLN A 35 -0.45 -3.87 -9.02
N MET A 36 -0.11 -4.82 -8.16
CA MET A 36 0.32 -4.50 -6.80
C MET A 36 1.78 -4.08 -6.79
N VAL A 37 2.06 -2.95 -6.15
CA VAL A 37 3.41 -2.39 -6.02
C VAL A 37 3.73 -2.18 -4.55
N VAL A 38 4.90 -2.59 -4.13
CA VAL A 38 5.43 -2.34 -2.78
C VAL A 38 6.90 -1.94 -2.89
N SER A 39 7.45 -1.37 -1.82
CA SER A 39 8.88 -1.14 -1.71
C SER A 39 9.52 -2.18 -0.78
N ARG A 40 10.84 -2.26 -0.78
CA ARG A 40 11.59 -3.09 0.16
C ARG A 40 11.25 -2.71 1.60
N GLN A 41 11.21 -1.41 1.89
CA GLN A 41 10.86 -0.92 3.23
C GLN A 41 9.50 -1.45 3.68
N VAL A 42 8.50 -1.43 2.80
CA VAL A 42 7.15 -1.92 3.11
C VAL A 42 7.19 -3.40 3.47
N LEU A 43 7.88 -4.22 2.67
CA LEU A 43 7.97 -5.66 2.93
C LEU A 43 8.69 -5.94 4.24
N ASP A 44 9.82 -5.26 4.48
CA ASP A 44 10.60 -5.45 5.70
C ASP A 44 9.80 -5.04 6.94
N GLU A 45 9.08 -3.93 6.87
CA GLU A 45 8.25 -3.46 7.97
C GLU A 45 7.10 -4.42 8.27
N ALA A 46 6.43 -4.92 7.24
CA ALA A 46 5.34 -5.88 7.40
C ALA A 46 5.85 -7.19 8.03
N GLU A 47 6.95 -7.72 7.53
CA GLU A 47 7.56 -8.93 8.06
C GLU A 47 7.96 -8.76 9.52
N ARG A 48 8.68 -7.69 9.84
CA ARG A 48 9.16 -7.42 11.20
C ARG A 48 8.00 -7.25 12.17
N ASN A 49 6.97 -6.53 11.77
CA ASN A 49 5.80 -6.30 12.61
C ASN A 49 5.05 -7.61 12.88
N LEU A 50 4.81 -8.43 11.86
CA LEU A 50 4.12 -9.70 12.02
C LEU A 50 4.92 -10.67 12.88
N ARG A 51 6.24 -10.77 12.70
CA ARG A 51 7.09 -11.63 13.54
C ARG A 51 6.96 -11.27 15.00
N ARG A 52 6.90 -9.99 15.31
CA ARG A 52 6.86 -9.52 16.69
C ARG A 52 5.48 -9.62 17.32
N LYS A 53 4.43 -9.24 16.57
CA LYS A 53 3.08 -9.08 17.14
C LYS A 53 2.13 -10.22 16.80
N LEU A 54 2.29 -10.85 15.63
CA LEU A 54 1.39 -11.90 15.16
C LEU A 54 2.16 -12.86 14.26
N PRO A 55 3.06 -13.69 14.84
CA PRO A 55 3.91 -14.59 14.03
C PRO A 55 3.13 -15.49 13.07
N ARG A 56 1.92 -15.94 13.45
CA ARG A 56 1.09 -16.80 12.60
C ARG A 56 0.57 -16.07 11.34
N GLY A 57 0.62 -14.75 11.33
CA GLY A 57 0.22 -13.98 10.17
C GLY A 57 1.27 -13.96 9.06
N LEU A 58 2.53 -14.21 9.40
CA LEU A 58 3.61 -14.15 8.42
C LEU A 58 3.49 -15.22 7.33
N PRO A 59 3.26 -16.51 7.64
CA PRO A 59 3.03 -17.51 6.60
C PRO A 59 1.83 -17.19 5.73
N ILE A 60 0.79 -16.60 6.29
CA ILE A 60 -0.41 -16.20 5.54
C ILE A 60 -0.04 -15.12 4.51
N LEU A 61 0.71 -14.10 4.94
CA LEU A 61 1.14 -13.04 4.02
C LEU A 61 2.04 -13.59 2.92
N VAL A 62 3.00 -14.43 3.26
CA VAL A 62 3.91 -15.05 2.30
C VAL A 62 3.12 -15.83 1.24
N GLU A 63 2.13 -16.61 1.66
CA GLU A 63 1.29 -17.37 0.75
C GLU A 63 0.49 -16.45 -0.18
N ILE A 64 -0.15 -15.42 0.38
CA ILE A 64 -0.92 -14.46 -0.43
C ILE A 64 -0.03 -13.81 -1.47
N LEU A 65 1.12 -13.27 -1.05
CA LEU A 65 2.04 -12.58 -1.96
C LEU A 65 2.62 -13.52 -3.02
N GLY A 66 2.74 -14.81 -2.71
CA GLY A 66 3.19 -15.82 -3.66
C GLY A 66 2.23 -16.03 -4.83
N HIS A 67 0.96 -15.67 -4.67
CA HIS A 67 -0.06 -15.77 -5.71
C HIS A 67 -0.33 -14.45 -6.43
N VAL A 68 0.34 -13.36 -6.03
CA VAL A 68 0.18 -12.04 -6.62
C VAL A 68 1.33 -11.76 -7.57
N HIS A 69 1.02 -11.16 -8.71
CA HIS A 69 2.08 -10.61 -9.58
C HIS A 69 2.56 -9.30 -8.92
N LEU A 70 3.55 -9.43 -8.04
CA LEU A 70 4.04 -8.37 -7.18
C LEU A 70 5.21 -7.63 -7.84
N GLU A 71 5.12 -6.31 -7.89
CA GLU A 71 6.25 -5.47 -8.28
C GLU A 71 6.88 -4.90 -7.01
N VAL A 72 8.17 -5.15 -6.81
CA VAL A 72 8.93 -4.62 -5.68
C VAL A 72 9.87 -3.55 -6.21
N VAL A 73 9.68 -2.31 -5.74
CA VAL A 73 10.55 -1.19 -6.15
C VAL A 73 11.57 -0.89 -5.06
N ASP A 74 12.71 -0.34 -5.47
CA ASP A 74 13.77 0.00 -4.53
C ASP A 74 13.41 1.19 -3.67
N ASP A 75 13.96 1.23 -2.46
CA ASP A 75 13.79 2.37 -1.56
C ASP A 75 14.57 3.57 -2.09
N PRO A 76 14.05 4.79 -1.90
CA PRO A 76 14.73 5.99 -2.36
C PRO A 76 15.93 6.33 -1.50
N ALA A 77 16.90 7.01 -2.08
CA ALA A 77 18.01 7.58 -1.33
C ALA A 77 17.49 8.68 -0.38
N PRO A 78 18.13 8.88 0.79
CA PRO A 78 17.66 9.87 1.76
C PRO A 78 17.49 11.27 1.18
N GLN A 79 18.39 11.71 0.32
CA GLN A 79 18.28 13.02 -0.31
C GLN A 79 17.07 13.16 -1.22
N SER A 80 16.55 12.05 -1.75
CA SER A 80 15.40 12.09 -2.65
C SER A 80 14.07 12.30 -1.91
N PHE A 81 13.95 11.77 -0.69
CA PHE A 81 12.69 11.93 0.06
C PHE A 81 12.67 13.14 0.98
N ALA A 82 13.79 13.87 1.10
CA ALA A 82 13.87 15.05 1.96
C ALA A 82 12.86 16.14 1.60
N ARG A 83 12.47 16.22 0.32
CA ARG A 83 11.48 17.20 -0.15
C ARG A 83 10.08 17.03 0.47
N TRP A 84 9.81 15.88 1.08
CA TRP A 84 8.50 15.61 1.69
C TRP A 84 8.49 15.86 3.21
N LEU A 85 9.65 16.19 3.81
CA LEU A 85 9.75 16.38 5.27
C LEU A 85 9.00 17.60 5.78
N ASP A 86 8.59 18.49 4.88
CA ASP A 86 7.77 19.65 5.23
C ASP A 86 6.31 19.29 5.49
N CYS A 87 5.85 18.12 5.03
CA CYS A 87 4.46 17.75 5.14
C CYS A 87 4.20 16.38 5.78
N ILE A 88 5.24 15.56 5.98
CA ILE A 88 5.08 14.23 6.58
C ILE A 88 6.32 13.85 7.40
N GLU A 89 6.15 12.96 8.36
CA GLU A 89 7.24 12.51 9.21
C GLU A 89 8.31 11.74 8.43
N ALA A 90 9.54 11.79 8.94
CA ALA A 90 10.70 11.19 8.30
C ALA A 90 10.52 9.68 8.02
N LYS A 91 9.82 8.97 8.88
CA LYS A 91 9.59 7.52 8.70
C LYS A 91 8.70 7.21 7.49
N ASP A 92 7.82 8.13 7.12
CA ASP A 92 6.83 7.94 6.04
C ASP A 92 7.23 8.68 4.76
N ALA A 93 8.15 9.62 4.84
CA ALA A 93 8.62 10.37 3.67
C ALA A 93 9.16 9.47 2.55
N PRO A 94 9.92 8.38 2.84
CA PRO A 94 10.36 7.45 1.79
C PRO A 94 9.20 6.79 1.05
N ILE A 95 8.10 6.53 1.73
CA ILE A 95 6.91 5.91 1.09
C ILE A 95 6.30 6.89 0.08
N VAL A 96 6.18 8.17 0.44
CA VAL A 96 5.69 9.21 -0.47
C VAL A 96 6.59 9.31 -1.70
N GLU A 97 7.90 9.39 -1.48
CA GLU A 97 8.87 9.49 -2.59
C GLU A 97 8.79 8.29 -3.53
N THR A 98 8.73 7.09 -2.97
CA THR A 98 8.64 5.85 -3.75
C THR A 98 7.36 5.86 -4.59
N ALA A 99 6.24 6.22 -3.99
CA ALA A 99 4.95 6.25 -4.69
C ALA A 99 4.95 7.27 -5.84
N VAL A 100 5.49 8.46 -5.59
CA VAL A 100 5.60 9.49 -6.64
C VAL A 100 6.51 9.03 -7.77
N SER A 101 7.69 8.51 -7.42
CA SER A 101 8.71 8.11 -8.42
C SER A 101 8.29 6.88 -9.23
N ALA A 102 7.48 6.00 -8.64
CA ALA A 102 7.04 4.78 -9.31
C ALA A 102 5.80 5.02 -10.20
N ASN A 103 5.28 6.23 -10.28
CA ASN A 103 4.12 6.59 -11.09
C ASN A 103 2.92 5.68 -10.80
N ILE A 104 2.57 5.55 -9.52
CA ILE A 104 1.42 4.75 -9.11
C ILE A 104 0.12 5.53 -9.29
N ASP A 105 -0.98 4.80 -9.47
CA ASP A 105 -2.31 5.40 -9.59
C ASP A 105 -2.94 5.67 -8.23
N SER A 106 -2.69 4.80 -7.24
CA SER A 106 -3.23 4.96 -5.89
C SER A 106 -2.26 4.43 -4.86
N LEU A 107 -2.21 5.09 -3.71
CA LEU A 107 -1.49 4.64 -2.52
C LEU A 107 -2.53 4.22 -1.47
N LEU A 108 -2.48 2.95 -1.05
CA LEU A 108 -3.39 2.44 -0.02
C LEU A 108 -2.69 2.44 1.33
N THR A 109 -3.33 3.05 2.31
CA THR A 109 -2.82 3.10 3.68
C THR A 109 -3.98 3.15 4.68
N LEU A 110 -3.75 2.62 5.88
CA LEU A 110 -4.67 2.76 7.01
C LEU A 110 -4.30 3.95 7.89
N ASN A 111 -3.20 4.63 7.57
CA ASN A 111 -2.65 5.72 8.38
C ASN A 111 -3.09 7.09 7.86
N SER A 112 -4.37 7.41 8.07
CA SER A 112 -4.91 8.72 7.68
C SER A 112 -4.39 9.87 8.54
N ARG A 113 -3.80 9.56 9.69
CA ARG A 113 -3.22 10.58 10.58
C ARG A 113 -2.00 11.23 9.92
N ASP A 114 -1.12 10.44 9.30
CA ASP A 114 0.11 10.94 8.69
C ASP A 114 -0.05 11.20 7.19
N PHE A 115 -0.79 10.33 6.49
CA PHE A 115 -1.09 10.51 5.06
C PHE A 115 -2.37 11.31 4.91
N THR A 116 -2.25 12.62 5.11
CA THR A 116 -3.37 13.57 5.16
C THR A 116 -3.78 14.05 3.77
N PRO A 117 -4.95 14.73 3.64
CA PRO A 117 -5.29 15.42 2.40
C PRO A 117 -4.23 16.43 1.97
N GLY A 118 -3.52 17.05 2.94
CA GLY A 118 -2.42 17.95 2.64
C GLY A 118 -1.26 17.25 1.95
N VAL A 119 -0.91 16.07 2.41
CA VAL A 119 0.13 15.24 1.77
C VAL A 119 -0.30 14.85 0.36
N ALA A 120 -1.56 14.45 0.18
CA ALA A 120 -2.08 14.09 -1.14
C ALA A 120 -2.00 15.27 -2.10
N ALA A 121 -2.42 16.46 -1.65
CA ALA A 121 -2.37 17.68 -2.48
C ALA A 121 -0.93 18.05 -2.83
N ARG A 122 -0.01 17.99 -1.84
CA ARG A 122 1.41 18.35 -2.03
C ARG A 122 2.13 17.41 -2.99
N SER A 123 1.83 16.10 -2.90
CA SER A 123 2.49 15.06 -3.70
C SER A 123 1.81 14.76 -5.02
N GLY A 124 0.54 15.09 -5.16
CA GLY A 124 -0.26 14.70 -6.32
C GLY A 124 -0.76 13.26 -6.24
N LEU A 125 -0.51 12.56 -5.13
CA LEU A 125 -0.94 11.17 -4.97
C LEU A 125 -2.43 11.07 -4.65
N THR A 126 -3.07 10.03 -5.18
CA THR A 126 -4.39 9.60 -4.74
C THR A 126 -4.20 8.64 -3.57
N ILE A 127 -4.52 9.09 -2.36
CA ILE A 127 -4.31 8.32 -1.13
C ILE A 127 -5.67 7.82 -0.65
N LEU A 128 -5.81 6.51 -0.48
CA LEU A 128 -7.08 5.87 -0.12
C LEU A 128 -6.88 4.83 0.97
N ALA A 129 -7.89 4.71 1.84
CA ALA A 129 -8.01 3.53 2.67
C ALA A 129 -8.46 2.34 1.80
N PRO A 130 -8.15 1.10 2.19
CA PRO A 130 -8.61 -0.08 1.45
C PRO A 130 -10.11 -0.08 1.16
N ALA A 131 -10.94 0.29 2.13
CA ALA A 131 -12.40 0.33 1.94
C ALA A 131 -12.82 1.32 0.85
N GLN A 132 -12.17 2.50 0.81
CA GLN A 132 -12.43 3.50 -0.23
C GLN A 132 -12.03 2.99 -1.61
N PHE A 133 -10.92 2.29 -1.69
CA PHE A 133 -10.44 1.71 -2.95
C PHE A 133 -11.41 0.64 -3.47
N VAL A 134 -11.89 -0.23 -2.59
CA VAL A 134 -12.88 -1.25 -2.95
C VAL A 134 -14.15 -0.60 -3.53
N GLU A 135 -14.63 0.47 -2.89
CA GLU A 135 -15.80 1.20 -3.39
C GLU A 135 -15.56 1.80 -4.77
N ARG A 136 -14.40 2.41 -4.99
CA ARG A 136 -14.05 2.98 -6.30
C ARG A 136 -14.00 1.93 -7.39
N LEU A 137 -13.41 0.76 -7.13
CA LEU A 137 -13.38 -0.34 -8.10
C LEU A 137 -14.78 -0.85 -8.39
N ARG A 138 -15.62 -0.96 -7.36
CA ARG A 138 -17.00 -1.38 -7.53
C ARG A 138 -17.77 -0.43 -8.44
N GLU A 139 -17.61 0.87 -8.24
CA GLU A 139 -18.23 1.90 -9.09
C GLU A 139 -17.77 1.77 -10.54
N ILE A 140 -16.48 1.60 -10.78
CA ILE A 140 -15.93 1.46 -12.13
C ILE A 140 -16.51 0.23 -12.83
N VAL A 141 -16.58 -0.91 -12.14
CA VAL A 141 -17.13 -2.14 -12.69
C VAL A 141 -18.63 -1.96 -13.01
N THR A 142 -19.37 -1.33 -12.12
CA THR A 142 -20.79 -1.08 -12.31
C THR A 142 -21.05 -0.15 -13.50
N GLU A 143 -20.29 0.92 -13.63
CA GLU A 143 -20.40 1.86 -14.74
C GLU A 143 -19.96 1.24 -16.07
N GLY A 144 -19.00 0.33 -16.04
CA GLY A 144 -18.51 -0.36 -17.23
C GLY A 144 -19.45 -1.42 -17.78
N LEU A 145 -20.46 -1.78 -17.01
CA LEU A 145 -21.47 -2.76 -17.43
C LEU A 145 -22.65 -2.07 -18.08
#